data_1dc55bd6f7916abc99cb40ebd9ef681d
#
_entry.id   1dc55bd6f7916abc99cb40ebd9ef681d
#
_cell.length_a   1.000
_cell.length_b   1.000
_cell.length_c   1.000
_cell.angle_alpha   90.00
_cell.angle_beta   90.00
_cell.angle_gamma   90.00
#
_symmetry.space_group_name_H-M   'P 1'
#
loop_
_entity.id
_entity.type
_entity.pdbx_description
1 polymer ?
#
loop_
_entity_poly.entity_id
_entity_poly.type
_entity_poly.pdbx_seq_one_letter_code
_entity_poly.pdbx_strand_id
1 'polypeptide(L)'
;MKPGIRPRGGPFIPVGEITLRASRSSGPGGQHANVTASRIEAVFQVEDSLSLNENEKSRIVRKLGPVVTAVSQDARSQTRNRDLALERLESKLAGALSVPKRRRPTRPTRSSKSKRLESKRHHSEKKRTRRRPDPDE
;
A
#
# COMPACT_ATOMS: atom_id res chain seq x y z
N MET A 1 -16.68 -2.91 19.76
CA MET A 1 -15.20 -2.90 19.95
C MET A 1 -14.64 -4.17 19.34
N LYS A 2 -13.75 -4.05 18.36
CA LYS A 2 -13.15 -5.22 17.69
C LYS A 2 -12.22 -5.97 18.67
N PRO A 3 -12.34 -7.29 18.84
CA PRO A 3 -11.50 -8.08 19.74
C PRO A 3 -10.06 -8.24 19.23
N GLY A 4 -9.83 -7.96 17.96
CA GLY A 4 -8.55 -8.05 17.28
C GLY A 4 -8.69 -7.75 15.79
N ILE A 5 -7.64 -8.03 15.05
CA ILE A 5 -7.56 -7.89 13.61
C ILE A 5 -7.19 -9.22 12.97
N ARG A 6 -7.62 -9.45 11.72
CA ARG A 6 -7.25 -10.63 10.93
C ARG A 6 -6.76 -10.21 9.55
N PRO A 7 -5.48 -9.89 9.40
CA PRO A 7 -4.92 -9.52 8.10
C PRO A 7 -5.17 -10.63 7.08
N ARG A 8 -5.53 -10.26 5.87
CA ARG A 8 -5.72 -11.22 4.78
C ARG A 8 -4.42 -11.99 4.52
N GLY A 9 -4.47 -13.32 4.64
CA GLY A 9 -3.29 -14.19 4.49
C GLY A 9 -2.43 -14.31 5.74
N GLY A 10 -2.93 -13.89 6.90
CA GLY A 10 -2.28 -14.01 8.20
C GLY A 10 -3.21 -14.51 9.31
N PRO A 11 -2.67 -14.74 10.51
CA PRO A 11 -3.41 -15.19 11.67
C PRO A 11 -4.28 -14.09 12.28
N PHE A 12 -5.11 -14.47 13.24
CA PHE A 12 -5.82 -13.51 14.09
C PHE A 12 -4.85 -12.93 15.13
N ILE A 13 -4.79 -11.60 15.20
CA ILE A 13 -3.97 -10.84 16.16
C ILE A 13 -4.93 -10.19 17.17
N PRO A 14 -4.90 -10.58 18.45
CA PRO A 14 -5.75 -9.99 19.48
C PRO A 14 -5.32 -8.54 19.76
N VAL A 15 -6.29 -7.71 20.17
CA VAL A 15 -6.02 -6.30 20.55
C VAL A 15 -4.99 -6.19 21.67
N GLY A 16 -4.85 -7.22 22.52
CA GLY A 16 -3.82 -7.24 23.56
C GLY A 16 -2.38 -7.16 23.08
N GLU A 17 -2.10 -7.56 21.83
CA GLU A 17 -0.78 -7.40 21.20
C GLU A 17 -0.59 -6.03 20.52
N ILE A 18 -1.62 -5.19 20.50
CA ILE A 18 -1.62 -3.89 19.84
C ILE A 18 -1.70 -2.79 20.88
N THR A 19 -0.68 -1.94 20.96
CA THR A 19 -0.71 -0.77 21.83
C THR A 19 -1.52 0.34 21.18
N LEU A 20 -2.58 0.79 21.84
CA LEU A 20 -3.41 1.90 21.40
C LEU A 20 -3.10 3.14 22.20
N ARG A 21 -2.68 4.22 21.53
CA ARG A 21 -2.36 5.52 22.15
C ARG A 21 -3.38 6.55 21.68
N ALA A 22 -3.97 7.27 22.65
CA ALA A 22 -4.85 8.39 22.36
C ALA A 22 -4.07 9.70 22.49
N SER A 23 -4.26 10.63 21.56
CA SER A 23 -3.68 11.96 21.58
C SER A 23 -4.66 13.00 21.04
N ARG A 24 -4.39 14.27 21.25
CA ARG A 24 -5.17 15.35 20.67
C ARG A 24 -4.98 15.35 19.15
N SER A 25 -6.04 15.63 18.40
CA SER A 25 -5.96 15.77 16.94
C SER A 25 -5.14 17.01 16.59
N SER A 26 -4.21 16.89 15.63
CA SER A 26 -3.47 18.01 15.06
C SER A 26 -4.25 18.58 13.88
N GLY A 27 -4.59 19.86 13.89
CA GLY A 27 -5.26 20.53 12.75
C GLY A 27 -5.92 21.83 13.18
N PRO A 28 -6.33 22.68 12.22
CA PRO A 28 -7.13 23.89 12.48
C PRO A 28 -8.53 23.44 12.90
N GLY A 29 -8.72 23.16 14.17
CA GLY A 29 -9.98 22.71 14.75
C GLY A 29 -10.43 23.63 15.87
N GLY A 30 -11.75 23.80 16.03
CA GLY A 30 -12.34 24.54 17.14
C GLY A 30 -12.10 23.87 18.51
N GLN A 31 -12.73 24.37 19.57
CA GLN A 31 -12.52 23.95 20.96
C GLN A 31 -12.57 22.44 21.17
N HIS A 32 -13.38 21.68 20.42
CA HIS A 32 -13.50 20.23 20.52
C HIS A 32 -12.18 19.49 20.21
N ALA A 33 -11.43 19.95 19.19
CA ALA A 33 -10.15 19.33 18.80
C ALA A 33 -9.06 19.57 19.86
N ASN A 34 -9.16 20.68 20.59
CA ASN A 34 -8.18 21.05 21.62
C ASN A 34 -8.44 20.36 22.98
N VAL A 35 -9.69 19.91 23.22
CA VAL A 35 -10.10 19.32 24.51
C VAL A 35 -10.15 17.80 24.45
N THR A 36 -10.53 17.21 23.29
CA THR A 36 -10.79 15.78 23.19
C THR A 36 -9.62 15.05 22.50
N ALA A 37 -9.07 14.04 23.16
CA ALA A 37 -8.04 13.15 22.60
C ALA A 37 -8.66 12.14 21.62
N SER A 38 -9.12 12.61 20.47
CA SER A 38 -9.81 11.78 19.47
C SER A 38 -8.88 11.07 18.49
N ARG A 39 -7.63 11.51 18.38
CA ARG A 39 -6.62 10.84 17.52
C ARG A 39 -6.16 9.55 18.19
N ILE A 40 -6.23 8.45 17.46
CA ILE A 40 -5.76 7.13 17.91
C ILE A 40 -4.59 6.68 17.04
N GLU A 41 -3.54 6.22 17.71
CA GLU A 41 -2.41 5.54 17.11
C GLU A 41 -2.39 4.09 17.57
N ALA A 42 -2.45 3.15 16.63
CA ALA A 42 -2.26 1.73 16.87
C ALA A 42 -0.80 1.36 16.55
N VAL A 43 -0.09 0.85 17.56
CA VAL A 43 1.32 0.43 17.44
C VAL A 43 1.41 -1.07 17.66
N PHE A 44 2.05 -1.76 16.71
CA PHE A 44 2.24 -3.19 16.75
C PHE A 44 3.71 -3.54 16.67
N GLN A 45 4.22 -4.22 17.71
CA GLN A 45 5.59 -4.73 17.77
C GLN A 45 5.60 -6.12 17.12
N VAL A 46 6.27 -6.25 15.98
CA VAL A 46 6.23 -7.48 15.17
C VAL A 46 6.98 -8.62 15.87
N GLU A 47 8.12 -8.32 16.48
CA GLU A 47 8.98 -9.31 17.13
C GLU A 47 8.34 -9.92 18.39
N ASP A 48 7.61 -9.10 19.15
CA ASP A 48 6.94 -9.48 20.40
C ASP A 48 5.65 -10.27 20.18
N SER A 49 5.15 -10.35 18.94
CA SER A 49 3.89 -11.02 18.65
C SER A 49 3.98 -12.52 18.85
N LEU A 50 3.03 -13.05 19.61
CA LEU A 50 2.82 -14.50 19.79
C LEU A 50 1.92 -15.10 18.70
N SER A 51 1.18 -14.25 18.01
CA SER A 51 0.24 -14.66 16.96
C SER A 51 0.91 -14.94 15.62
N LEU A 52 2.09 -14.36 15.36
CA LEU A 52 2.83 -14.47 14.11
C LEU A 52 3.90 -15.57 14.19
N ASN A 53 4.04 -16.35 13.13
CA ASN A 53 5.18 -17.24 12.97
C ASN A 53 6.42 -16.50 12.45
N GLU A 54 7.62 -17.12 12.55
CA GLU A 54 8.91 -16.49 12.19
C GLU A 54 8.98 -16.06 10.71
N ASN A 55 8.34 -16.80 9.81
CA ASN A 55 8.29 -16.45 8.40
C ASN A 55 7.43 -15.20 8.15
N GLU A 56 6.32 -15.06 8.88
CA GLU A 56 5.44 -13.90 8.83
C GLU A 56 6.12 -12.67 9.43
N LYS A 57 6.76 -12.81 10.59
CA LYS A 57 7.56 -11.76 11.21
C LYS A 57 8.62 -11.24 10.25
N SER A 58 9.43 -12.12 9.69
CA SER A 58 10.50 -11.78 8.73
C SER A 58 9.95 -11.03 7.49
N ARG A 59 8.77 -11.42 6.97
CA ARG A 59 8.13 -10.73 5.84
C ARG A 59 7.66 -9.33 6.21
N ILE A 60 7.05 -9.18 7.38
CA ILE A 60 6.54 -7.89 7.86
C ILE A 60 7.73 -6.96 8.13
N VAL A 61 8.73 -7.41 8.88
CA VAL A 61 9.92 -6.62 9.22
C VAL A 61 10.63 -6.15 7.95
N ARG A 62 10.79 -7.00 6.95
CA ARG A 62 11.43 -6.63 5.68
C ARG A 62 10.68 -5.57 4.89
N LYS A 63 9.34 -5.51 4.96
CA LYS A 63 8.51 -4.56 4.19
C LYS A 63 8.13 -3.31 4.98
N LEU A 64 7.88 -3.42 6.27
CA LEU A 64 7.33 -2.36 7.11
C LEU A 64 8.23 -1.97 8.28
N GLY A 65 9.24 -2.79 8.60
CA GLY A 65 10.09 -2.63 9.78
C GLY A 65 9.57 -3.40 11.00
N PRO A 66 10.32 -3.35 12.12
CA PRO A 66 10.01 -4.10 13.34
C PRO A 66 8.79 -3.55 14.09
N VAL A 67 8.44 -2.28 13.87
CA VAL A 67 7.29 -1.62 14.48
C VAL A 67 6.37 -1.08 13.41
N VAL A 68 5.12 -1.53 13.43
CA VAL A 68 4.10 -1.08 12.47
C VAL A 68 3.11 -0.17 13.18
N THR A 69 2.95 1.06 12.67
CA THR A 69 2.03 2.04 13.21
C THR A 69 0.91 2.38 12.24
N ALA A 70 -0.29 2.62 12.78
CA ALA A 70 -1.41 3.14 12.03
C ALA A 70 -2.14 4.20 12.84
N VAL A 71 -2.45 5.33 12.22
CA VAL A 71 -3.08 6.48 12.89
C VAL A 71 -4.43 6.75 12.26
N SER A 72 -5.42 7.10 13.10
CA SER A 72 -6.70 7.64 12.67
C SER A 72 -7.13 8.84 13.51
N GLN A 73 -7.57 9.89 12.82
CA GLN A 73 -8.15 11.11 13.41
C GLN A 73 -9.35 11.62 12.57
N ASP A 74 -9.93 10.76 11.75
CA ASP A 74 -10.92 11.13 10.74
C ASP A 74 -12.29 11.44 11.34
N ALA A 75 -12.61 10.80 12.46
CA ALA A 75 -13.88 10.97 13.13
C ALA A 75 -13.75 11.79 14.42
N ARG A 76 -14.84 12.42 14.85
CA ARG A 76 -14.91 13.09 16.14
C ARG A 76 -14.95 12.08 17.32
N SER A 77 -15.39 10.86 17.07
CA SER A 77 -15.49 9.78 18.06
C SER A 77 -14.17 9.04 18.19
N GLN A 78 -13.63 8.99 19.40
CA GLN A 78 -12.44 8.20 19.74
C GLN A 78 -12.62 6.71 19.43
N THR A 79 -13.79 6.15 19.75
CA THR A 79 -14.11 4.75 19.50
C THR A 79 -14.06 4.44 17.99
N ARG A 80 -14.63 5.33 17.16
CA ARG A 80 -14.60 5.16 15.70
C ARG A 80 -13.18 5.26 15.15
N ASN A 81 -12.38 6.21 15.65
CA ASN A 81 -10.97 6.32 15.26
C ASN A 81 -10.13 5.11 15.67
N ARG A 82 -10.49 4.47 16.80
CA ARG A 82 -9.87 3.21 17.23
C ARG A 82 -10.14 2.10 16.23
N ASP A 83 -11.39 1.91 15.82
CA ASP A 83 -11.73 0.90 14.83
C ASP A 83 -11.05 1.17 13.48
N LEU A 84 -11.01 2.42 13.04
CA LEU A 84 -10.34 2.83 11.81
C LEU A 84 -8.81 2.63 11.88
N ALA A 85 -8.19 2.91 13.02
CA ALA A 85 -6.75 2.68 13.22
C ALA A 85 -6.42 1.18 13.14
N LEU A 86 -7.25 0.33 13.74
CA LEU A 86 -7.13 -1.13 13.65
C LEU A 86 -7.32 -1.64 12.20
N GLU A 87 -8.28 -1.11 11.45
CA GLU A 87 -8.49 -1.46 10.04
C GLU A 87 -7.30 -1.05 9.15
N ARG A 88 -6.73 0.12 9.41
CA ARG A 88 -5.51 0.57 8.71
C ARG A 88 -4.30 -0.30 9.03
N LEU A 89 -4.14 -0.69 10.30
CA LEU A 89 -3.09 -1.61 10.72
C LEU A 89 -3.26 -2.97 10.05
N GLU A 90 -4.48 -3.51 10.05
CA GLU A 90 -4.85 -4.76 9.38
C GLU A 90 -4.49 -4.72 7.88
N SER A 91 -4.84 -3.63 7.18
CA SER A 91 -4.55 -3.44 5.75
C SER A 91 -3.04 -3.38 5.48
N LYS A 92 -2.26 -2.70 6.33
CA LYS A 92 -0.79 -2.65 6.22
C LYS A 92 -0.18 -4.03 6.38
N LEU A 93 -0.58 -4.78 7.39
CA LEU A 93 -0.09 -6.14 7.65
C LEU A 93 -0.50 -7.10 6.52
N ALA A 94 -1.72 -7.01 6.01
CA ALA A 94 -2.18 -7.79 4.85
C ALA A 94 -1.32 -7.53 3.61
N GLY A 95 -0.97 -6.27 3.34
CA GLY A 95 -0.06 -5.90 2.25
C GLY A 95 1.36 -6.47 2.44
N ALA A 96 1.84 -6.52 3.69
CA ALA A 96 3.15 -7.07 4.00
C ALA A 96 3.19 -8.60 3.85
N LEU A 97 2.15 -9.28 4.31
CA LEU A 97 2.02 -10.74 4.23
C LEU A 97 1.73 -11.24 2.82
N SER A 98 1.15 -10.38 1.96
CA SER A 98 0.84 -10.74 0.59
C SER A 98 2.09 -11.14 -0.20
N VAL A 99 2.04 -12.34 -0.78
CA VAL A 99 3.06 -12.83 -1.72
C VAL A 99 2.58 -12.52 -3.13
N PRO A 100 3.24 -11.61 -3.86
CA PRO A 100 2.83 -11.29 -5.22
C PRO A 100 3.01 -12.51 -6.12
N LYS A 101 1.97 -12.87 -6.86
CA LYS A 101 2.05 -13.95 -7.84
C LYS A 101 3.07 -13.57 -8.92
N ARG A 102 4.04 -14.45 -9.19
CA ARG A 102 5.04 -14.24 -10.24
C ARG A 102 4.34 -14.01 -11.58
N ARG A 103 4.56 -12.85 -12.18
CA ARG A 103 4.04 -12.55 -13.52
C ARG A 103 4.74 -13.44 -14.54
N ARG A 104 3.97 -14.21 -15.30
CA ARG A 104 4.51 -14.93 -16.45
C ARG A 104 4.67 -13.93 -17.59
N PRO A 105 5.83 -13.90 -18.30
CA PRO A 105 5.98 -13.05 -19.46
C PRO A 105 4.98 -13.50 -20.55
N THR A 106 4.16 -12.58 -21.02
CA THR A 106 3.22 -12.82 -22.11
C THR A 106 3.89 -12.45 -23.43
N ARG A 107 3.69 -13.29 -24.46
CA ARG A 107 4.15 -12.98 -25.80
C ARG A 107 3.32 -11.82 -26.38
N PRO A 108 3.94 -10.90 -27.17
CA PRO A 108 3.20 -9.84 -27.83
C PRO A 108 2.12 -10.41 -28.75
N THR A 109 0.93 -9.82 -28.73
CA THR A 109 -0.19 -10.24 -29.59
C THR A 109 0.13 -9.99 -31.05
N ARG A 110 -0.54 -10.72 -31.96
CA ARG A 110 -0.40 -10.55 -33.42
C ARG A 110 -0.72 -9.10 -33.83
N SER A 111 -1.75 -8.53 -33.25
CA SER A 111 -2.16 -7.14 -33.48
C SER A 111 -1.09 -6.12 -33.02
N SER A 112 -0.46 -6.34 -31.86
CA SER A 112 0.63 -5.50 -31.39
C SER A 112 1.86 -5.53 -32.32
N LYS A 113 2.21 -6.71 -32.84
CA LYS A 113 3.29 -6.85 -33.83
C LYS A 113 2.96 -6.12 -35.14
N SER A 114 1.71 -6.24 -35.64
CA SER A 114 1.25 -5.56 -36.85
C SER A 114 1.33 -4.03 -36.68
N LYS A 115 0.76 -3.49 -35.60
CA LYS A 115 0.83 -2.05 -35.31
C LYS A 115 2.26 -1.52 -35.23
N ARG A 116 3.18 -2.30 -34.62
CA ARG A 116 4.60 -1.91 -34.54
C ARG A 116 5.27 -1.87 -35.93
N LEU A 117 4.94 -2.84 -36.79
CA LEU A 117 5.47 -2.88 -38.16
C LEU A 117 4.94 -1.72 -39.00
N GLU A 118 3.65 -1.43 -38.89
CA GLU A 118 3.00 -0.31 -39.57
C GLU A 118 3.59 1.03 -39.12
N SER A 119 3.77 1.24 -37.83
CA SER A 119 4.44 2.42 -37.30
C SER A 119 5.88 2.56 -37.83
N LYS A 120 6.63 1.46 -37.90
CA LYS A 120 8.00 1.49 -38.46
C LYS A 120 8.00 1.84 -39.95
N ARG A 121 7.06 1.31 -40.75
CA ARG A 121 6.90 1.65 -42.17
C ARG A 121 6.61 3.13 -42.34
N HIS A 122 5.65 3.65 -41.60
CA HIS A 122 5.30 5.07 -41.65
C HIS A 122 6.48 6.01 -41.28
N HIS A 123 7.24 5.63 -40.25
CA HIS A 123 8.46 6.39 -39.91
C HIS A 123 9.55 6.31 -40.99
N SER A 124 9.69 5.13 -41.63
CA SER A 124 10.63 4.95 -42.74
C SER A 124 10.25 5.81 -43.95
N GLU A 125 8.98 5.84 -44.32
CA GLU A 125 8.45 6.67 -45.40
C GLU A 125 8.69 8.15 -45.14
N LYS A 126 8.35 8.63 -43.93
CA LYS A 126 8.63 10.01 -43.52
C LYS A 126 10.13 10.37 -43.59
N LYS A 127 11.02 9.46 -43.23
CA LYS A 127 12.47 9.68 -43.36
C LYS A 127 12.89 9.74 -44.82
N ARG A 128 12.32 8.89 -45.68
CA ARG A 128 12.63 8.84 -47.11
C ARG A 128 12.16 10.13 -47.82
N THR A 129 10.99 10.66 -47.53
CA THR A 129 10.50 11.93 -48.08
C THR A 129 11.27 13.15 -47.58
N ARG A 130 11.93 13.07 -46.44
CA ARG A 130 12.80 14.17 -45.92
C ARG A 130 14.22 14.10 -46.42
N ARG A 131 14.62 13.00 -47.09
CA ARG A 131 15.95 12.90 -47.72
C ARG A 131 15.94 13.81 -48.92
N ARG A 132 16.81 14.85 -48.91
CA ARG A 132 17.00 15.78 -50.01
C ARG A 132 17.30 14.96 -51.27
N PRO A 133 16.70 15.23 -52.43
CA PRO A 133 17.13 14.63 -53.67
C PRO A 133 18.56 15.01 -53.92
N ASP A 134 19.37 14.05 -54.40
CA ASP A 134 20.75 14.31 -54.82
C ASP A 134 20.73 15.42 -55.88
N PRO A 135 21.66 16.43 -55.78
CA PRO A 135 21.67 17.55 -56.72
C PRO A 135 22.12 17.17 -58.15
N ASP A 136 22.40 15.89 -58.42
CA ASP A 136 22.96 15.41 -59.70
C ASP A 136 22.03 14.40 -60.42
N GLU A 137 20.70 14.39 -60.19
CA GLU A 137 19.72 13.73 -61.04
C GLU A 137 18.91 14.70 -61.87
#